data_2a861a6f573007daad84a7d587126dfe
#
_entry.id   2a861a6f573007daad84a7d587126dfe
#
_cell.length_a   1.000
_cell.length_b   1.000
_cell.length_c   1.000
_cell.angle_alpha   90.00
_cell.angle_beta   90.00
_cell.angle_gamma   90.00
#
_symmetry.space_group_name_H-M   'P 1'
#
loop_
_entity.id
_entity.type
_entity.pdbx_description
1 polymer ?
#
loop_
_entity_poly.entity_id
_entity_poly.type
_entity_poly.pdbx_seq_one_letter_code
_entity_poly.pdbx_strand_id
1 'polypeptide(L)'
;MQQNTRTKEVYDAVVVGSGAGGGTAVHVLTAKGLKVALLEAGPMLEPAKEFLEHKMPYEYDHRGAEEGGKAYFGKGKPFGFFATTSGGWQLEGEPYTVGEGSQFQWFRSRILGGRTNHYGRMSFRFAEYDFKPYDKDGLGFNWPISYQDIAPYYDKAEEFIGVCGTVENVPSCPDGKFQPAPAPRVHEVLVKKACDKLNITCIANRRAVIHKPTNGRAPCHYCGQCGRGCQTASAYSSAQVQVFPAMKTGRLKVFDMAMAREVLTDNNGKATGILYIDKRTRTEHVIHARVVILAASACESTRILLNSKSKEFPNGLANGSGLLGRYLMDTVGFGLSGYVPALEGMPQYNTDGNGGAHLFMPWWLWDKHNTLDFPRGYHIEIGGGYGLPGIGSYHGAARRYGYGAEMKKKIREGYGASISFAGRGEMIPNIHSYCELDPNVVDKWGIPVLRFHFKWTDYEWKQARHMEKTFTEIITAMGGRVSGLSAAQREANGISVPGTIIHEVGGARMGTSAKNSVLNGYCQAHEMKNLFVVDGASFVSNPDKNPTLTINALSWRACDYLAEEMKKGNV
;
A
#
# COMPACT_ATOMS: atom_id res chain seq x y z
N MET A 1 21.28 28.52 -17.83
CA MET A 1 22.07 27.29 -17.98
C MET A 1 22.06 26.59 -16.62
N GLN A 2 21.34 25.49 -16.49
CA GLN A 2 21.36 24.67 -15.27
C GLN A 2 22.69 23.92 -15.22
N GLN A 3 23.47 24.11 -14.15
CA GLN A 3 24.72 23.36 -13.96
C GLN A 3 24.38 21.90 -13.61
N ASN A 4 24.73 21.00 -14.50
CA ASN A 4 24.60 19.57 -14.33
C ASN A 4 25.78 19.08 -13.46
N THR A 5 25.59 19.00 -12.16
CA THR A 5 26.62 18.52 -11.22
C THR A 5 26.67 16.99 -11.27
N ARG A 6 27.66 16.44 -11.97
CA ARG A 6 27.90 14.99 -12.03
C ARG A 6 28.69 14.55 -10.80
N THR A 7 28.18 13.57 -10.05
CA THR A 7 28.98 12.88 -9.04
C THR A 7 29.97 11.94 -9.75
N LYS A 8 31.24 11.93 -9.33
CA LYS A 8 32.27 11.00 -9.84
C LYS A 8 32.12 9.57 -9.26
N GLU A 9 31.25 9.39 -8.28
CA GLU A 9 31.06 8.14 -7.56
C GLU A 9 30.07 7.23 -8.32
N VAL A 10 30.48 5.98 -8.54
CA VAL A 10 29.61 4.95 -9.17
C VAL A 10 29.19 3.95 -8.10
N TYR A 11 27.88 3.73 -7.95
CA TYR A 11 27.31 2.76 -7.04
C TYR A 11 27.13 1.40 -7.73
N ASP A 12 27.10 0.32 -6.95
CA ASP A 12 26.73 -1.00 -7.48
C ASP A 12 25.25 -0.98 -7.91
N ALA A 13 24.38 -0.36 -7.09
CA ALA A 13 22.98 -0.16 -7.43
C ALA A 13 22.48 1.22 -6.98
N VAL A 14 21.55 1.79 -7.77
CA VAL A 14 20.70 2.90 -7.33
C VAL A 14 19.26 2.41 -7.19
N VAL A 15 18.67 2.67 -6.03
CA VAL A 15 17.28 2.35 -5.71
C VAL A 15 16.48 3.64 -5.66
N VAL A 16 15.34 3.70 -6.37
CA VAL A 16 14.46 4.86 -6.42
C VAL A 16 13.18 4.56 -5.64
N GLY A 17 12.95 5.30 -4.57
CA GLY A 17 11.85 5.09 -3.63
C GLY A 17 12.21 4.19 -2.46
N SER A 18 11.78 4.59 -1.28
CA SER A 18 12.13 3.96 0.01
C SER A 18 10.97 3.17 0.65
N GLY A 19 9.88 2.95 -0.07
CA GLY A 19 8.73 2.17 0.39
C GLY A 19 9.03 0.69 0.61
N ALA A 20 8.03 -0.17 0.64
CA ALA A 20 8.18 -1.60 0.91
C ALA A 20 9.21 -2.28 -0.01
N GLY A 21 9.11 -2.06 -1.33
CA GLY A 21 10.05 -2.64 -2.30
C GLY A 21 11.47 -2.10 -2.13
N GLY A 22 11.61 -0.76 -2.09
CA GLY A 22 12.93 -0.12 -2.01
C GLY A 22 13.62 -0.33 -0.67
N GLY A 23 12.88 -0.29 0.45
CA GLY A 23 13.42 -0.62 1.77
C GLY A 23 13.95 -2.06 1.81
N THR A 24 13.20 -3.02 1.24
CA THR A 24 13.66 -4.41 1.12
C THR A 24 14.91 -4.51 0.23
N ALA A 25 14.91 -3.83 -0.91
CA ALA A 25 16.04 -3.85 -1.83
C ALA A 25 17.32 -3.34 -1.17
N VAL A 26 17.28 -2.17 -0.50
CA VAL A 26 18.49 -1.64 0.16
C VAL A 26 18.96 -2.54 1.30
N HIS A 27 18.02 -3.13 2.08
CA HIS A 27 18.35 -4.08 3.13
C HIS A 27 19.09 -5.29 2.58
N VAL A 28 18.55 -5.95 1.57
CA VAL A 28 19.13 -7.18 1.00
C VAL A 28 20.48 -6.90 0.33
N LEU A 29 20.56 -5.86 -0.48
CA LEU A 29 21.78 -5.57 -1.25
C LEU A 29 22.94 -5.11 -0.36
N THR A 30 22.69 -4.27 0.65
CA THR A 30 23.74 -3.84 1.59
C THR A 30 24.21 -4.99 2.47
N ALA A 31 23.30 -5.90 2.89
CA ALA A 31 23.67 -7.12 3.60
C ALA A 31 24.55 -8.06 2.76
N LYS A 32 24.41 -8.03 1.42
CA LYS A 32 25.28 -8.77 0.49
C LYS A 32 26.59 -8.03 0.14
N GLY A 33 26.84 -6.88 0.77
CA GLY A 33 28.10 -6.13 0.63
C GLY A 33 28.11 -5.11 -0.50
N LEU A 34 26.99 -4.90 -1.22
CA LEU A 34 26.91 -3.94 -2.32
C LEU A 34 26.81 -2.50 -1.81
N LYS A 35 27.40 -1.56 -2.56
CA LYS A 35 27.34 -0.13 -2.32
C LYS A 35 26.11 0.44 -3.03
N VAL A 36 25.16 0.95 -2.26
CA VAL A 36 23.83 1.34 -2.75
C VAL A 36 23.58 2.84 -2.53
N ALA A 37 23.02 3.50 -3.55
CA ALA A 37 22.39 4.82 -3.41
C ALA A 37 20.87 4.64 -3.34
N LEU A 38 20.21 5.33 -2.40
CA LEU A 38 18.75 5.39 -2.28
C LEU A 38 18.28 6.81 -2.53
N LEU A 39 17.39 7.00 -3.50
CA LEU A 39 16.71 8.26 -3.76
C LEU A 39 15.31 8.23 -3.17
N GLU A 40 14.96 9.27 -2.41
CA GLU A 40 13.61 9.45 -1.83
C GLU A 40 13.11 10.87 -2.09
N ALA A 41 11.91 10.99 -2.66
CA ALA A 41 11.34 12.29 -3.02
C ALA A 41 10.85 13.12 -1.82
N GLY A 42 10.68 12.51 -0.66
CA GLY A 42 10.31 13.16 0.60
C GLY A 42 11.46 13.34 1.58
N PRO A 43 11.23 14.02 2.71
CA PRO A 43 12.24 14.20 3.74
C PRO A 43 12.51 12.91 4.51
N MET A 44 13.68 12.82 5.08
CA MET A 44 14.04 11.85 6.10
C MET A 44 13.70 12.41 7.47
N LEU A 45 12.65 11.89 8.11
CA LEU A 45 12.23 12.31 9.45
C LEU A 45 12.89 11.45 10.53
N GLU A 46 13.06 12.05 11.70
CA GLU A 46 13.52 11.37 12.90
C GLU A 46 12.31 10.89 13.73
N PRO A 47 11.99 9.57 13.74
CA PRO A 47 10.74 9.07 14.33
C PRO A 47 10.53 9.48 15.78
N ALA A 48 11.60 9.46 16.60
CA ALA A 48 11.52 9.79 18.01
C ALA A 48 11.11 11.25 18.31
N LYS A 49 11.34 12.16 17.35
CA LYS A 49 11.02 13.59 17.52
C LYS A 49 9.80 14.03 16.73
N GLU A 50 9.62 13.43 15.56
CA GLU A 50 8.70 13.98 14.55
C GLU A 50 7.41 13.15 14.38
N PHE A 51 7.40 11.89 14.86
CA PHE A 51 6.16 11.11 14.86
C PHE A 51 5.29 11.50 16.06
N LEU A 52 3.97 11.56 15.83
CA LEU A 52 3.01 12.15 16.75
C LEU A 52 2.02 11.15 17.36
N GLU A 53 2.33 9.87 17.38
CA GLU A 53 1.45 8.86 17.96
C GLU A 53 1.19 9.06 19.47
N HIS A 54 2.09 9.75 20.16
CA HIS A 54 1.99 10.06 21.59
C HIS A 54 1.08 11.27 21.89
N LYS A 55 0.76 12.08 20.86
CA LYS A 55 -0.12 13.24 21.04
C LYS A 55 -1.59 12.83 20.96
N MET A 56 -2.37 13.34 21.90
CA MET A 56 -3.82 13.20 21.86
C MET A 56 -4.42 14.18 20.84
N PRO A 57 -5.61 13.89 20.27
CA PRO A 57 -6.23 14.77 19.25
C PRO A 57 -6.41 16.22 19.67
N TYR A 58 -6.61 16.48 20.96
CA TYR A 58 -6.77 17.84 21.50
C TYR A 58 -5.46 18.63 21.66
N GLU A 59 -4.31 17.96 21.51
CA GLU A 59 -2.96 18.56 21.57
C GLU A 59 -2.46 19.03 20.20
N TYR A 60 -3.21 18.73 19.13
CA TYR A 60 -2.88 19.23 17.80
C TYR A 60 -3.29 20.66 17.62
N ASP A 61 -2.58 21.38 16.75
CA ASP A 61 -2.96 22.71 16.31
C ASP A 61 -4.42 22.70 15.84
N HIS A 62 -5.19 23.66 16.32
CA HIS A 62 -6.65 23.73 16.10
C HIS A 62 -7.38 22.42 16.45
N ARG A 63 -6.84 21.58 17.35
CA ARG A 63 -7.38 20.26 17.73
C ARG A 63 -7.56 19.32 16.53
N GLY A 64 -6.71 19.45 15.52
CA GLY A 64 -6.84 18.73 14.26
C GLY A 64 -7.95 19.22 13.35
N ALA A 65 -8.62 20.33 13.67
CA ALA A 65 -9.59 21.00 12.83
C ALA A 65 -8.94 22.21 12.16
N GLU A 66 -8.60 22.10 10.91
CA GLU A 66 -8.30 23.24 10.05
C GLU A 66 -9.42 23.47 9.06
N GLU A 67 -9.44 24.65 8.42
CA GLU A 67 -10.49 25.14 7.54
C GLU A 67 -11.28 24.06 6.78
N GLY A 68 -12.52 23.82 7.19
CA GLY A 68 -13.46 22.92 6.52
C GLY A 68 -13.11 21.42 6.57
N GLY A 69 -12.36 20.95 7.55
CA GLY A 69 -11.93 19.55 7.64
C GLY A 69 -10.78 19.21 6.71
N LYS A 70 -10.24 20.18 6.01
CA LYS A 70 -9.07 20.05 5.11
C LYS A 70 -7.77 19.73 5.85
N ALA A 71 -7.75 19.81 7.18
CA ALA A 71 -6.63 19.39 8.00
C ALA A 71 -6.18 17.95 7.72
N TYR A 72 -7.12 17.09 7.38
CA TYR A 72 -6.83 15.69 7.03
C TYR A 72 -6.44 15.50 5.56
N PHE A 73 -6.88 16.39 4.66
CA PHE A 73 -6.80 16.24 3.22
C PHE A 73 -6.37 17.53 2.51
N GLY A 74 -5.80 18.48 3.23
CA GLY A 74 -5.45 19.80 2.74
C GLY A 74 -4.22 19.83 1.85
N LYS A 75 -4.19 20.78 0.92
CA LYS A 75 -3.04 21.03 0.05
C LYS A 75 -1.78 21.34 0.87
N GLY A 76 -0.67 20.67 0.54
CA GLY A 76 0.66 20.99 1.05
C GLY A 76 0.91 20.74 2.53
N LYS A 77 -0.05 20.12 3.25
CA LYS A 77 0.11 19.81 4.67
C LYS A 77 0.43 18.35 4.92
N PRO A 78 1.08 18.04 6.05
CA PRO A 78 1.27 16.67 6.49
C PRO A 78 -0.07 15.98 6.52
N PHE A 79 -0.14 14.86 5.84
CA PHE A 79 -1.40 14.28 5.44
C PHE A 79 -1.74 13.06 6.23
N GLY A 80 -3.04 12.97 6.41
CA GLY A 80 -3.69 11.71 6.65
C GLY A 80 -3.66 11.25 8.07
N PHE A 81 -2.73 11.55 8.85
CA PHE A 81 -2.65 11.05 10.19
C PHE A 81 -1.91 12.03 11.09
N PHE A 82 -2.45 13.26 11.13
CA PHE A 82 -2.03 14.24 12.11
C PHE A 82 -0.58 14.70 11.96
N ALA A 83 -0.23 15.15 10.78
CA ALA A 83 1.01 15.87 10.54
C ALA A 83 2.31 15.05 10.66
N THR A 84 2.26 13.73 10.70
CA THR A 84 3.47 12.91 10.75
C THR A 84 4.06 12.63 9.38
N THR A 85 3.24 12.69 8.33
CA THR A 85 3.63 12.30 6.99
C THR A 85 3.26 13.36 5.98
N SER A 86 4.10 13.54 4.97
CA SER A 86 3.77 14.32 3.80
C SER A 86 3.11 13.42 2.77
N GLY A 87 1.84 13.62 2.51
CA GLY A 87 1.10 12.82 1.54
C GLY A 87 -0.33 13.29 1.36
N GLY A 88 -1.02 12.75 0.41
CA GLY A 88 -2.42 13.05 0.17
C GLY A 88 -2.86 12.85 -1.27
N TRP A 89 -4.16 13.03 -1.50
CA TRP A 89 -4.78 12.96 -2.82
C TRP A 89 -4.25 14.04 -3.77
N GLN A 90 -3.94 15.22 -3.23
CA GLN A 90 -3.38 16.33 -3.99
C GLN A 90 -2.17 16.88 -3.24
N LEU A 91 -0.99 16.67 -3.78
CA LEU A 91 0.25 17.28 -3.30
C LEU A 91 0.46 18.62 -3.99
N GLU A 92 0.84 19.64 -3.23
CA GLU A 92 1.09 20.97 -3.76
C GLU A 92 2.21 20.94 -4.81
N GLY A 93 1.85 21.37 -6.03
CA GLY A 93 2.76 21.43 -7.16
C GLY A 93 3.11 20.06 -7.77
N GLU A 94 2.44 19.00 -7.36
CA GLU A 94 2.55 17.66 -7.94
C GLU A 94 1.17 17.16 -8.40
N PRO A 95 0.54 17.79 -9.39
CA PRO A 95 -0.78 17.40 -9.86
C PRO A 95 -0.74 16.04 -10.60
N TYR A 96 -1.90 15.51 -10.87
CA TYR A 96 -2.15 14.46 -11.86
C TYR A 96 -3.48 14.78 -12.56
N THR A 97 -3.74 14.14 -13.69
CA THR A 97 -4.97 14.32 -14.44
C THR A 97 -5.73 13.01 -14.59
N VAL A 98 -7.01 13.12 -14.96
CA VAL A 98 -7.90 11.98 -15.18
C VAL A 98 -8.50 12.13 -16.56
N GLY A 99 -8.54 11.04 -17.33
CA GLY A 99 -9.15 11.02 -18.66
C GLY A 99 -10.66 11.20 -18.61
N GLU A 100 -11.25 11.58 -19.73
CA GLU A 100 -12.68 11.79 -19.86
C GLU A 100 -13.46 10.51 -19.47
N GLY A 101 -14.52 10.68 -18.69
CA GLY A 101 -15.36 9.60 -18.19
C GLY A 101 -14.67 8.60 -17.24
N SER A 102 -13.47 8.91 -16.76
CA SER A 102 -12.73 8.15 -15.75
C SER A 102 -12.80 8.83 -14.38
N GLN A 103 -12.56 8.05 -13.34
CA GLN A 103 -12.37 8.55 -11.98
C GLN A 103 -11.14 7.87 -11.39
N PHE A 104 -10.29 8.63 -10.72
CA PHE A 104 -9.14 8.11 -9.98
C PHE A 104 -8.69 9.11 -8.90
N GLN A 105 -8.42 8.61 -7.71
CA GLN A 105 -7.84 9.41 -6.64
C GLN A 105 -6.49 8.81 -6.26
N TRP A 106 -5.43 9.55 -6.52
CA TRP A 106 -4.07 9.05 -6.33
C TRP A 106 -3.44 9.57 -5.04
N PHE A 107 -3.30 8.69 -4.06
CA PHE A 107 -2.66 8.99 -2.79
C PHE A 107 -1.15 8.77 -2.86
N ARG A 108 -0.38 9.78 -2.46
CA ARG A 108 1.09 9.73 -2.41
C ARG A 108 1.59 10.18 -1.04
N SER A 109 2.62 9.51 -0.55
CA SER A 109 3.30 9.85 0.70
C SER A 109 4.76 10.18 0.40
N ARG A 110 5.13 11.45 0.51
CA ARG A 110 6.49 11.96 0.26
C ARG A 110 7.26 12.06 1.56
N ILE A 111 7.76 10.92 2.03
CA ILE A 111 8.53 10.77 3.26
C ILE A 111 9.37 9.49 3.14
N LEU A 112 10.58 9.47 3.75
CA LEU A 112 11.36 8.24 3.81
C LEU A 112 10.53 7.09 4.41
N GLY A 113 10.46 5.96 3.71
CA GLY A 113 9.57 4.85 4.02
C GLY A 113 8.21 4.92 3.35
N GLY A 114 7.85 6.05 2.72
CA GLY A 114 6.60 6.21 2.00
C GLY A 114 5.37 5.80 2.79
N ARG A 115 4.40 5.18 2.13
CA ARG A 115 3.13 4.71 2.73
C ARG A 115 3.30 3.66 3.83
N THR A 116 4.47 3.00 3.95
CA THR A 116 4.71 2.04 5.03
C THR A 116 4.69 2.67 6.43
N ASN A 117 4.84 3.99 6.54
CA ASN A 117 4.78 4.69 7.83
C ASN A 117 3.37 4.71 8.44
N HIS A 118 2.30 4.61 7.61
CA HIS A 118 0.92 4.83 8.07
C HIS A 118 -0.13 3.87 7.51
N TYR A 119 0.25 2.83 6.75
CA TYR A 119 -0.69 1.83 6.23
C TYR A 119 -1.25 0.90 7.33
N GLY A 120 -2.26 0.07 6.98
CA GLY A 120 -2.94 -0.83 7.93
C GLY A 120 -2.09 -1.98 8.48
N ARG A 121 -0.88 -2.20 7.98
CA ARG A 121 0.04 -3.33 8.31
C ARG A 121 -0.54 -4.71 8.00
N MET A 122 -1.62 -4.79 7.24
CA MET A 122 -2.14 -6.07 6.77
C MET A 122 -1.08 -6.79 5.95
N SER A 123 -0.85 -8.07 6.25
CA SER A 123 0.28 -8.84 5.71
C SER A 123 -0.19 -10.24 5.35
N PHE A 124 -0.96 -10.33 4.27
CA PHE A 124 -1.51 -11.58 3.75
C PHE A 124 -0.65 -12.13 2.61
N ARG A 125 -0.42 -13.45 2.62
CA ARG A 125 0.15 -14.14 1.49
C ARG A 125 -0.89 -14.27 0.39
N PHE A 126 -0.47 -14.18 -0.86
CA PHE A 126 -1.29 -14.64 -1.97
C PHE A 126 -1.45 -16.16 -1.86
N ALA A 127 -2.63 -16.67 -2.19
CA ALA A 127 -2.89 -18.09 -2.25
C ALA A 127 -2.27 -18.72 -3.51
N GLU A 128 -2.15 -20.04 -3.55
CA GLU A 128 -1.59 -20.74 -4.71
C GLU A 128 -2.35 -20.41 -6.02
N TYR A 129 -3.66 -20.39 -5.95
CA TYR A 129 -4.52 -20.07 -7.09
C TYR A 129 -4.42 -18.60 -7.54
N ASP A 130 -3.95 -17.67 -6.69
CA ASP A 130 -3.75 -16.26 -7.06
C ASP A 130 -2.60 -16.08 -8.07
N PHE A 131 -1.70 -17.07 -8.19
CA PHE A 131 -0.64 -17.10 -9.20
C PHE A 131 -1.08 -17.72 -10.53
N LYS A 132 -2.23 -18.39 -10.58
CA LYS A 132 -2.80 -19.03 -11.75
C LYS A 132 -4.27 -18.65 -11.98
N PRO A 133 -4.60 -17.35 -11.91
CA PRO A 133 -5.98 -16.93 -11.98
C PRO A 133 -6.62 -17.19 -13.35
N TYR A 134 -5.86 -17.08 -14.45
CA TYR A 134 -6.35 -17.39 -15.80
C TYR A 134 -6.74 -18.86 -15.96
N ASP A 135 -5.98 -19.78 -15.38
CA ASP A 135 -6.30 -21.22 -15.42
C ASP A 135 -7.60 -21.52 -14.67
N LYS A 136 -7.97 -20.69 -13.70
CA LYS A 136 -9.18 -20.85 -12.89
C LYS A 136 -10.46 -20.37 -13.60
N ASP A 137 -10.41 -19.20 -14.27
CA ASP A 137 -11.61 -18.53 -14.78
C ASP A 137 -11.48 -18.00 -16.23
N GLY A 138 -10.32 -18.15 -16.86
CA GLY A 138 -10.06 -17.66 -18.22
C GLY A 138 -9.89 -16.14 -18.31
N LEU A 139 -9.81 -15.42 -17.19
CA LEU A 139 -9.72 -13.97 -17.15
C LEU A 139 -8.32 -13.48 -16.72
N GLY A 140 -7.87 -12.38 -17.32
CA GLY A 140 -6.58 -11.78 -17.01
C GLY A 140 -5.40 -12.66 -17.45
N PHE A 141 -4.43 -12.88 -16.56
CA PHE A 141 -3.16 -13.55 -16.88
C PHE A 141 -2.67 -14.38 -15.70
N ASN A 142 -1.95 -15.46 -15.98
CA ASN A 142 -1.16 -16.16 -14.97
C ASN A 142 0.14 -15.40 -14.68
N TRP A 143 0.60 -15.48 -13.44
CA TRP A 143 1.93 -15.04 -13.07
C TRP A 143 3.01 -15.93 -13.69
N PRO A 144 4.18 -15.39 -14.05
CA PRO A 144 5.30 -16.19 -14.55
C PRO A 144 6.04 -16.95 -13.45
N ILE A 145 5.52 -16.90 -12.22
CA ILE A 145 6.01 -17.59 -11.02
C ILE A 145 4.86 -18.32 -10.35
N SER A 146 5.19 -19.30 -9.52
CA SER A 146 4.26 -20.06 -8.67
C SER A 146 4.31 -19.59 -7.22
N TYR A 147 3.37 -20.07 -6.39
CA TYR A 147 3.42 -19.88 -4.94
C TYR A 147 4.73 -20.46 -4.35
N GLN A 148 5.18 -21.61 -4.83
CA GLN A 148 6.39 -22.27 -4.35
C GLN A 148 7.66 -21.46 -4.62
N ASP A 149 7.70 -20.67 -5.70
CA ASP A 149 8.81 -19.77 -6.02
C ASP A 149 8.93 -18.61 -5.03
N ILE A 150 7.82 -18.18 -4.43
CA ILE A 150 7.76 -17.00 -3.58
C ILE A 150 7.59 -17.33 -2.08
N ALA A 151 7.10 -18.52 -1.73
CA ALA A 151 6.84 -18.92 -0.35
C ALA A 151 8.07 -18.77 0.57
N PRO A 152 9.31 -19.16 0.16
CA PRO A 152 10.48 -18.93 1.01
C PRO A 152 10.79 -17.45 1.28
N TYR A 153 10.36 -16.55 0.40
CA TYR A 153 10.53 -15.11 0.54
C TYR A 153 9.42 -14.47 1.37
N TYR A 154 8.23 -15.06 1.37
CA TYR A 154 7.21 -14.73 2.35
C TYR A 154 7.70 -15.07 3.77
N ASP A 155 8.26 -16.27 3.98
CA ASP A 155 8.82 -16.67 5.27
C ASP A 155 9.87 -15.67 5.76
N LYS A 156 10.87 -15.36 4.91
CA LYS A 156 11.91 -14.36 5.22
C LYS A 156 11.32 -12.98 5.57
N ALA A 157 10.35 -12.50 4.77
CA ALA A 157 9.76 -11.20 5.00
C ALA A 157 8.95 -11.17 6.30
N GLU A 158 8.11 -12.17 6.57
CA GLU A 158 7.28 -12.26 7.78
C GLU A 158 8.12 -12.30 9.05
N GLU A 159 9.15 -13.15 9.08
CA GLU A 159 10.07 -13.24 10.23
C GLU A 159 10.84 -11.92 10.44
N PHE A 160 11.29 -11.30 9.36
CA PHE A 160 12.09 -10.08 9.43
C PHE A 160 11.27 -8.86 9.86
N ILE A 161 10.10 -8.62 9.24
CA ILE A 161 9.26 -7.47 9.61
C ILE A 161 8.45 -7.72 10.89
N GLY A 162 8.24 -8.98 11.27
CA GLY A 162 7.51 -9.42 12.45
C GLY A 162 6.00 -9.38 12.22
N VAL A 163 5.46 -10.42 11.56
CA VAL A 163 4.01 -10.56 11.36
C VAL A 163 3.41 -11.36 12.51
N CYS A 164 2.37 -10.83 13.14
CA CYS A 164 1.56 -11.59 14.10
C CYS A 164 0.39 -12.28 13.39
N GLY A 165 -0.05 -13.42 13.91
CA GLY A 165 -1.14 -14.22 13.34
C GLY A 165 -1.27 -15.58 13.99
N THR A 166 -2.12 -16.42 13.42
CA THR A 166 -2.35 -17.81 13.82
C THR A 166 -2.31 -18.72 12.60
N VAL A 167 -1.99 -20.00 12.83
CA VAL A 167 -2.04 -21.08 11.83
C VAL A 167 -3.48 -21.59 11.78
N GLU A 168 -4.13 -21.43 10.64
CA GLU A 168 -5.57 -21.68 10.48
C GLU A 168 -5.90 -22.68 9.37
N ASN A 169 -4.93 -23.00 8.51
CA ASN A 169 -5.08 -23.89 7.35
C ASN A 169 -6.21 -23.48 6.39
N VAL A 170 -6.39 -22.18 6.17
CA VAL A 170 -7.39 -21.64 5.26
C VAL A 170 -6.78 -21.52 3.86
N PRO A 171 -7.30 -22.24 2.84
CA PRO A 171 -6.70 -22.25 1.50
C PRO A 171 -6.63 -20.88 0.83
N SER A 172 -7.61 -20.02 1.06
CA SER A 172 -7.65 -18.65 0.53
C SER A 172 -6.68 -17.70 1.23
N CYS A 173 -6.07 -18.11 2.35
CA CYS A 173 -5.13 -17.29 3.11
C CYS A 173 -4.03 -18.19 3.71
N PRO A 174 -3.02 -18.60 2.93
CA PRO A 174 -1.99 -19.54 3.37
C PRO A 174 -1.28 -19.09 4.65
N ASP A 175 -0.97 -20.04 5.51
CA ASP A 175 -0.26 -19.79 6.75
C ASP A 175 1.19 -19.39 6.53
N GLY A 176 1.75 -18.71 7.51
CA GLY A 176 3.11 -18.17 7.47
C GLY A 176 3.86 -18.30 8.78
N LYS A 177 4.93 -17.54 8.93
CA LYS A 177 5.80 -17.47 10.10
C LYS A 177 5.34 -16.36 11.04
N PHE A 178 4.48 -16.71 12.01
CA PHE A 178 3.81 -15.71 12.82
C PHE A 178 4.36 -15.58 14.24
N GLN A 179 4.37 -14.36 14.74
CA GLN A 179 4.34 -14.09 16.18
C GLN A 179 2.92 -14.30 16.72
N PRO A 180 2.73 -14.48 18.04
CA PRO A 180 1.41 -14.60 18.63
C PRO A 180 0.48 -13.46 18.24
N ALA A 181 -0.75 -13.78 17.86
CA ALA A 181 -1.78 -12.79 17.59
C ALA A 181 -2.27 -12.14 18.90
N PRO A 182 -2.67 -10.86 18.88
CA PRO A 182 -3.37 -10.25 20.01
C PRO A 182 -4.76 -10.88 20.18
N ALA A 183 -5.26 -10.92 21.42
CA ALA A 183 -6.60 -11.38 21.71
C ALA A 183 -7.66 -10.53 20.99
N PRO A 184 -8.76 -11.10 20.49
CA PRO A 184 -9.85 -10.35 19.89
C PRO A 184 -10.51 -9.42 20.92
N ARG A 185 -10.96 -8.26 20.44
CA ARG A 185 -11.70 -7.29 21.26
C ARG A 185 -13.17 -7.68 21.36
N VAL A 186 -13.90 -7.08 22.31
CA VAL A 186 -15.30 -7.42 22.59
C VAL A 186 -16.17 -7.35 21.33
N HIS A 187 -16.09 -6.28 20.55
CA HIS A 187 -16.86 -6.13 19.31
C HIS A 187 -16.47 -7.19 18.26
N GLU A 188 -15.19 -7.56 18.18
CA GLU A 188 -14.69 -8.59 17.26
C GLU A 188 -15.17 -9.99 17.68
N VAL A 189 -15.30 -10.27 18.98
CA VAL A 189 -15.92 -11.51 19.48
C VAL A 189 -17.38 -11.63 19.05
N LEU A 190 -18.13 -10.51 19.07
CA LEU A 190 -19.51 -10.49 18.57
C LEU A 190 -19.57 -10.70 17.07
N VAL A 191 -18.65 -10.08 16.31
CA VAL A 191 -18.51 -10.35 14.87
C VAL A 191 -18.25 -11.83 14.61
N LYS A 192 -17.27 -12.43 15.32
CA LYS A 192 -16.97 -13.84 15.14
C LYS A 192 -18.19 -14.74 15.40
N LYS A 193 -18.93 -14.49 16.48
CA LYS A 193 -20.18 -15.22 16.77
C LYS A 193 -21.24 -15.08 15.66
N ALA A 194 -21.34 -13.90 15.04
CA ALA A 194 -22.23 -13.68 13.90
C ALA A 194 -21.75 -14.43 12.66
N CYS A 195 -20.45 -14.38 12.38
CA CYS A 195 -19.83 -15.12 11.27
C CYS A 195 -20.02 -16.64 11.42
N ASP A 196 -19.85 -17.18 12.65
CA ASP A 196 -20.06 -18.60 12.92
C ASP A 196 -21.50 -19.04 12.59
N LYS A 197 -22.52 -18.19 12.91
CA LYS A 197 -23.93 -18.44 12.53
C LYS A 197 -24.17 -18.43 11.03
N LEU A 198 -23.38 -17.65 10.29
CA LEU A 198 -23.50 -17.46 8.84
C LEU A 198 -22.57 -18.37 8.04
N ASN A 199 -21.81 -19.25 8.70
CA ASN A 199 -20.77 -20.08 8.10
C ASN A 199 -19.71 -19.26 7.34
N ILE A 200 -19.34 -18.09 7.87
CA ILE A 200 -18.27 -17.23 7.38
C ILE A 200 -17.03 -17.47 8.23
N THR A 201 -15.91 -17.82 7.57
CA THR A 201 -14.62 -17.98 8.26
C THR A 201 -14.16 -16.65 8.83
N CYS A 202 -13.89 -16.58 10.14
CA CYS A 202 -13.37 -15.41 10.84
C CYS A 202 -12.21 -15.82 11.74
N ILE A 203 -11.01 -15.34 11.44
CA ILE A 203 -9.74 -15.78 12.04
C ILE A 203 -8.92 -14.58 12.54
N ALA A 204 -7.82 -14.89 13.25
CA ALA A 204 -6.88 -13.86 13.69
C ALA A 204 -6.28 -13.13 12.50
N ASN A 205 -6.24 -11.80 12.61
CA ASN A 205 -5.67 -10.94 11.57
C ASN A 205 -4.15 -11.09 11.51
N ARG A 206 -3.59 -11.00 10.31
CA ARG A 206 -2.14 -11.09 10.06
C ARG A 206 -1.60 -9.69 9.82
N ARG A 207 -0.81 -9.20 10.78
CA ARG A 207 -0.34 -7.82 10.75
C ARG A 207 1.13 -7.70 11.09
N ALA A 208 1.84 -6.85 10.37
CA ALA A 208 3.24 -6.53 10.64
C ALA A 208 3.36 -5.59 11.87
N VAL A 209 2.99 -6.10 13.04
CA VAL A 209 3.11 -5.45 14.35
C VAL A 209 3.65 -6.49 15.33
N ILE A 210 4.82 -6.23 15.91
CA ILE A 210 5.47 -7.19 16.80
C ILE A 210 4.90 -7.14 18.22
N HIS A 211 4.68 -8.31 18.79
CA HIS A 211 4.23 -8.50 20.16
C HIS A 211 5.32 -9.12 21.07
N LYS A 212 6.47 -9.47 20.47
CA LYS A 212 7.69 -9.90 21.17
C LYS A 212 8.87 -9.09 20.64
N PRO A 213 9.93 -8.86 21.44
CA PRO A 213 11.15 -8.22 20.95
C PRO A 213 11.68 -8.91 19.69
N THR A 214 11.98 -8.15 18.66
CA THR A 214 12.40 -8.68 17.35
C THR A 214 13.41 -7.74 16.68
N ASN A 215 14.59 -8.25 16.34
CA ASN A 215 15.63 -7.50 15.63
C ASN A 215 15.94 -6.14 16.30
N GLY A 216 16.06 -6.12 17.64
CA GLY A 216 16.36 -4.92 18.44
C GLY A 216 15.18 -3.94 18.59
N ARG A 217 13.98 -4.29 18.13
CA ARG A 217 12.77 -3.48 18.29
C ARG A 217 11.97 -3.92 19.52
N ALA A 218 11.40 -2.94 20.23
CA ALA A 218 10.50 -3.20 21.35
C ALA A 218 9.13 -3.70 20.86
N PRO A 219 8.40 -4.52 21.64
CA PRO A 219 7.05 -4.94 21.31
C PRO A 219 6.07 -3.76 21.33
N CYS A 220 4.90 -3.95 20.73
CA CYS A 220 3.83 -2.96 20.69
C CYS A 220 3.39 -2.58 22.13
N HIS A 221 3.26 -1.29 22.37
CA HIS A 221 2.79 -0.71 23.64
C HIS A 221 1.29 -0.33 23.59
N TYR A 222 0.58 -0.81 22.59
CA TYR A 222 -0.88 -0.72 22.44
C TYR A 222 -1.48 0.70 22.42
N CYS A 223 -0.74 1.70 21.94
CA CYS A 223 -1.27 3.08 21.83
C CYS A 223 -2.41 3.25 20.82
N GLY A 224 -2.64 2.26 19.95
CA GLY A 224 -3.71 2.31 18.94
C GLY A 224 -3.49 3.32 17.80
N GLN A 225 -2.37 4.02 17.75
CA GLN A 225 -2.11 5.18 16.88
C GLN A 225 -1.26 4.84 15.63
N CYS A 226 -1.22 3.59 15.20
CA CYS A 226 -0.34 3.10 14.14
C CYS A 226 -0.36 3.91 12.83
N GLY A 227 -1.47 4.59 12.54
CA GLY A 227 -1.59 5.45 11.36
C GLY A 227 -0.78 6.76 11.44
N ARG A 228 -0.22 7.10 12.60
CA ARG A 228 0.54 8.33 12.83
C ARG A 228 2.05 8.13 12.83
N GLY A 229 2.51 6.98 12.35
CA GLY A 229 3.85 6.48 12.52
C GLY A 229 3.98 5.70 13.84
N CYS A 230 5.11 5.04 14.05
CA CYS A 230 5.38 4.27 15.27
C CYS A 230 6.80 4.59 15.74
N GLN A 231 6.95 5.32 16.85
CA GLN A 231 8.27 5.73 17.38
C GLN A 231 9.11 4.53 17.80
N THR A 232 8.48 3.47 18.31
CA THR A 232 9.16 2.25 18.77
C THR A 232 9.46 1.25 17.66
N ALA A 233 9.03 1.53 16.42
CA ALA A 233 9.13 0.60 15.28
C ALA A 233 8.46 -0.77 15.50
N SER A 234 7.59 -0.89 16.50
CA SER A 234 6.81 -2.13 16.73
C SER A 234 5.88 -2.41 15.54
N ALA A 235 5.24 -1.36 15.00
CA ALA A 235 4.54 -1.43 13.73
C ALA A 235 5.54 -1.20 12.59
N TYR A 236 5.56 -2.11 11.62
CA TYR A 236 6.50 -2.06 10.50
C TYR A 236 6.38 -0.75 9.71
N SER A 237 7.55 -0.15 9.48
CA SER A 237 7.81 0.81 8.40
C SER A 237 9.16 0.49 7.78
N SER A 238 9.27 0.60 6.46
CA SER A 238 10.51 0.31 5.75
C SER A 238 11.66 1.22 6.20
N ALA A 239 11.38 2.49 6.50
CA ALA A 239 12.39 3.43 7.01
C ALA A 239 13.08 2.89 8.27
N GLN A 240 12.29 2.52 9.29
CA GLN A 240 12.83 2.12 10.60
C GLN A 240 13.38 0.70 10.62
N VAL A 241 12.73 -0.22 9.88
CA VAL A 241 13.04 -1.66 9.94
C VAL A 241 14.11 -2.06 8.93
N GLN A 242 14.25 -1.34 7.83
CA GLN A 242 15.13 -1.70 6.71
C GLN A 242 16.15 -0.60 6.38
N VAL A 243 15.70 0.64 6.11
CA VAL A 243 16.59 1.69 5.62
C VAL A 243 17.58 2.16 6.71
N PHE A 244 17.12 2.53 7.91
CA PHE A 244 18.03 2.95 8.98
C PHE A 244 19.04 1.86 9.41
N PRO A 245 18.66 0.58 9.54
CA PRO A 245 19.64 -0.49 9.73
C PRO A 245 20.62 -0.64 8.56
N ALA A 246 20.17 -0.50 7.31
CA ALA A 246 21.04 -0.55 6.14
C ALA A 246 22.06 0.61 6.12
N MET A 247 21.67 1.81 6.53
CA MET A 247 22.59 2.95 6.67
C MET A 247 23.73 2.65 7.66
N LYS A 248 23.44 1.94 8.75
CA LYS A 248 24.46 1.57 9.76
C LYS A 248 25.54 0.63 9.22
N THR A 249 25.31 -0.02 8.07
CA THR A 249 26.32 -0.87 7.40
C THR A 249 27.46 -0.06 6.76
N GLY A 250 27.29 1.27 6.61
CA GLY A 250 28.19 2.15 5.85
C GLY A 250 28.14 1.96 4.33
N ARG A 251 27.24 1.07 3.82
CA ARG A 251 27.10 0.76 2.39
C ARG A 251 25.90 1.42 1.72
N LEU A 252 25.03 2.08 2.48
CA LEU A 252 23.89 2.83 1.97
C LEU A 252 24.10 4.32 2.12
N LYS A 253 23.97 5.05 1.01
CA LYS A 253 23.84 6.50 1.01
C LYS A 253 22.43 6.89 0.61
N VAL A 254 21.74 7.65 1.45
CA VAL A 254 20.38 8.15 1.22
C VAL A 254 20.45 9.58 0.70
N PHE A 255 19.70 9.84 -0.37
CA PHE A 255 19.46 11.15 -0.96
C PHE A 255 17.98 11.46 -0.79
N ASP A 256 17.62 12.16 0.26
CA ASP A 256 16.26 12.60 0.53
C ASP A 256 15.94 13.90 -0.22
N MET A 257 14.64 14.22 -0.35
CA MET A 257 14.16 15.35 -1.19
C MET A 257 14.65 15.26 -2.64
N ALA A 258 14.94 14.07 -3.12
CA ALA A 258 15.46 13.76 -4.45
C ALA A 258 14.34 13.22 -5.35
N MET A 259 13.78 14.05 -6.22
CA MET A 259 12.72 13.68 -7.16
C MET A 259 13.35 13.06 -8.40
N ALA A 260 13.28 11.72 -8.51
CA ALA A 260 13.75 11.02 -9.70
C ALA A 260 12.91 11.41 -10.93
N ARG A 261 13.59 11.75 -12.02
CA ARG A 261 13.00 12.19 -13.28
C ARG A 261 13.03 11.08 -14.33
N GLU A 262 14.20 10.53 -14.59
CA GLU A 262 14.41 9.54 -15.65
C GLU A 262 15.60 8.62 -15.37
N VAL A 263 15.55 7.42 -15.95
CA VAL A 263 16.68 6.50 -16.05
C VAL A 263 17.55 6.91 -17.23
N LEU A 264 18.87 7.03 -16.99
CA LEU A 264 19.84 7.32 -18.04
C LEU A 264 20.35 6.03 -18.67
N THR A 265 20.56 6.04 -19.99
CA THR A 265 21.10 4.91 -20.74
C THR A 265 22.37 5.30 -21.50
N ASP A 266 23.22 4.32 -21.81
CA ASP A 266 24.33 4.47 -22.75
C ASP A 266 23.88 4.17 -24.20
N ASN A 267 24.81 4.29 -25.14
CA ASN A 267 24.56 4.01 -26.56
C ASN A 267 24.31 2.52 -26.88
N ASN A 268 24.51 1.62 -25.90
CA ASN A 268 24.21 0.20 -26.01
C ASN A 268 22.85 -0.16 -25.38
N GLY A 269 22.09 0.83 -24.96
CA GLY A 269 20.79 0.66 -24.30
C GLY A 269 20.89 0.12 -22.86
N LYS A 270 22.07 0.21 -22.20
CA LYS A 270 22.25 -0.21 -20.80
C LYS A 270 21.96 0.97 -19.86
N ALA A 271 21.28 0.72 -18.74
CA ALA A 271 21.06 1.73 -17.73
C ALA A 271 22.40 2.14 -17.08
N THR A 272 22.61 3.44 -16.89
CA THR A 272 23.84 4.01 -16.32
C THR A 272 23.62 4.80 -15.04
N GLY A 273 22.38 5.07 -14.69
CA GLY A 273 22.02 5.80 -13.48
C GLY A 273 20.67 6.50 -13.56
N ILE A 274 20.48 7.45 -12.66
CA ILE A 274 19.24 8.22 -12.51
C ILE A 274 19.55 9.71 -12.56
N LEU A 275 18.81 10.45 -13.38
CA LEU A 275 18.68 11.90 -13.28
C LEU A 275 17.59 12.23 -12.27
N TYR A 276 17.89 13.08 -11.28
CA TYR A 276 16.92 13.54 -10.29
C TYR A 276 17.03 15.05 -10.05
N ILE A 277 15.97 15.63 -9.51
CA ILE A 277 15.94 17.03 -9.09
C ILE A 277 16.00 17.07 -7.56
N ASP A 278 17.00 17.78 -7.01
CA ASP A 278 17.00 18.13 -5.60
C ASP A 278 15.90 19.17 -5.35
N LYS A 279 14.89 18.80 -4.55
CA LYS A 279 13.71 19.65 -4.29
C LYS A 279 14.03 20.89 -3.47
N ARG A 280 15.16 20.93 -2.76
CA ARG A 280 15.59 22.09 -1.95
C ARG A 280 16.22 23.16 -2.84
N THR A 281 17.11 22.74 -3.72
CA THR A 281 17.89 23.65 -4.60
C THR A 281 17.26 23.83 -5.97
N ARG A 282 16.38 22.94 -6.39
CA ARG A 282 15.78 22.85 -7.74
C ARG A 282 16.82 22.63 -8.84
N THR A 283 17.94 22.00 -8.49
CA THR A 283 19.01 21.66 -9.44
C THR A 283 18.94 20.19 -9.84
N GLU A 284 19.39 19.92 -11.07
CA GLU A 284 19.49 18.57 -11.60
C GLU A 284 20.81 17.92 -11.19
N HIS A 285 20.73 16.65 -10.79
CA HIS A 285 21.85 15.83 -10.38
C HIS A 285 21.77 14.44 -11.01
N VAL A 286 22.90 13.77 -11.12
CA VAL A 286 22.97 12.41 -11.64
C VAL A 286 23.62 11.49 -10.60
N ILE A 287 22.99 10.38 -10.32
CA ILE A 287 23.60 9.24 -9.62
C ILE A 287 23.95 8.17 -10.65
N HIS A 288 25.25 7.85 -10.74
CA HIS A 288 25.74 6.77 -11.59
C HIS A 288 25.73 5.44 -10.84
N ALA A 289 25.22 4.38 -11.47
CA ALA A 289 25.19 3.05 -10.91
C ALA A 289 25.28 1.98 -12.01
N ARG A 290 25.75 0.79 -11.62
CA ARG A 290 25.81 -0.38 -12.51
C ARG A 290 24.42 -0.95 -12.76
N VAL A 291 23.54 -0.87 -11.77
CA VAL A 291 22.15 -1.36 -11.79
C VAL A 291 21.19 -0.29 -11.33
N VAL A 292 20.03 -0.19 -11.97
CA VAL A 292 18.92 0.67 -11.58
C VAL A 292 17.75 -0.18 -11.09
N ILE A 293 17.22 0.17 -9.90
CA ILE A 293 16.08 -0.50 -9.28
C ILE A 293 15.01 0.54 -8.98
N LEU A 294 13.86 0.43 -9.66
CA LEU A 294 12.71 1.28 -9.41
C LEU A 294 11.81 0.63 -8.35
N ALA A 295 11.45 1.41 -7.34
CA ALA A 295 10.59 1.04 -6.21
C ALA A 295 9.79 2.25 -5.71
N ALA A 296 9.48 3.18 -6.63
CA ALA A 296 8.87 4.48 -6.33
C ALA A 296 7.34 4.42 -6.13
N SER A 297 6.73 3.27 -6.15
CA SER A 297 5.32 2.85 -6.23
C SER A 297 4.88 2.55 -7.66
N ALA A 298 3.81 1.78 -7.81
CA ALA A 298 3.34 1.32 -9.11
C ALA A 298 3.25 2.44 -10.16
N CYS A 299 2.57 3.53 -9.81
CA CYS A 299 2.37 4.65 -10.73
C CYS A 299 3.64 5.48 -10.95
N GLU A 300 4.42 5.77 -9.89
CA GLU A 300 5.64 6.59 -10.06
C GLU A 300 6.75 5.84 -10.79
N SER A 301 6.96 4.54 -10.54
CA SER A 301 7.92 3.74 -11.30
C SER A 301 7.54 3.67 -12.78
N THR A 302 6.26 3.52 -13.07
CA THR A 302 5.71 3.60 -14.43
C THR A 302 5.95 4.99 -15.06
N ARG A 303 5.71 6.08 -14.30
CA ARG A 303 5.95 7.46 -14.74
C ARG A 303 7.43 7.69 -15.11
N ILE A 304 8.35 7.22 -14.26
CA ILE A 304 9.79 7.34 -14.50
C ILE A 304 10.16 6.63 -15.81
N LEU A 305 9.69 5.39 -16.02
CA LEU A 305 9.97 4.64 -17.25
C LEU A 305 9.37 5.31 -18.49
N LEU A 306 8.13 5.79 -18.42
CA LEU A 306 7.49 6.53 -19.53
C LEU A 306 8.20 7.83 -19.86
N ASN A 307 8.80 8.49 -18.86
CA ASN A 307 9.55 9.74 -19.04
C ASN A 307 11.01 9.50 -19.50
N SER A 308 11.54 8.29 -19.34
CA SER A 308 12.90 7.90 -19.75
C SER A 308 12.93 7.61 -21.24
N LYS A 309 12.95 8.69 -22.04
CA LYS A 309 12.93 8.62 -23.50
C LYS A 309 14.31 8.88 -24.09
N SER A 310 14.66 8.12 -25.12
CA SER A 310 15.85 8.32 -25.93
C SER A 310 15.55 8.01 -27.38
N LYS A 311 16.58 8.10 -28.25
CA LYS A 311 16.45 7.71 -29.65
C LYS A 311 16.10 6.22 -29.79
N GLU A 312 16.67 5.40 -28.92
CA GLU A 312 16.43 3.95 -28.86
C GLU A 312 15.09 3.61 -28.20
N PHE A 313 14.62 4.44 -27.28
CA PHE A 313 13.40 4.24 -26.50
C PHE A 313 12.44 5.42 -26.63
N PRO A 314 11.89 5.72 -27.82
CA PRO A 314 11.10 6.93 -28.06
C PRO A 314 9.76 6.95 -27.28
N ASN A 315 9.24 5.80 -26.93
CA ASN A 315 7.97 5.62 -26.21
C ASN A 315 8.13 5.35 -24.70
N GLY A 316 9.33 5.59 -24.16
CA GLY A 316 9.69 5.25 -22.79
C GLY A 316 10.50 3.96 -22.69
N LEU A 317 11.26 3.83 -21.61
CA LEU A 317 12.19 2.73 -21.38
C LEU A 317 11.44 1.44 -21.05
N ALA A 318 11.93 0.30 -21.55
CA ALA A 318 11.31 -1.02 -21.40
C ALA A 318 9.86 -1.10 -21.95
N ASN A 319 9.53 -0.34 -22.97
CA ASN A 319 8.20 -0.23 -23.56
C ASN A 319 8.08 -0.77 -24.99
N GLY A 320 8.96 -1.66 -25.41
CA GLY A 320 8.88 -2.28 -26.74
C GLY A 320 7.61 -3.12 -26.96
N SER A 321 7.01 -3.63 -25.89
CA SER A 321 5.71 -4.30 -25.95
C SER A 321 4.52 -3.34 -26.10
N GLY A 322 4.68 -2.03 -25.84
CA GLY A 322 3.58 -1.06 -25.74
C GLY A 322 2.67 -1.22 -24.52
N LEU A 323 3.10 -2.04 -23.54
CA LEU A 323 2.29 -2.38 -22.37
C LEU A 323 2.68 -1.58 -21.10
N LEU A 324 3.69 -0.75 -21.17
CA LEU A 324 4.03 0.12 -20.04
C LEU A 324 2.88 1.11 -19.77
N GLY A 325 2.46 1.18 -18.53
CA GLY A 325 1.27 1.94 -18.09
C GLY A 325 -0.05 1.18 -18.18
N ARG A 326 -0.12 0.06 -18.92
CA ARG A 326 -1.35 -0.72 -19.11
C ARG A 326 -1.62 -1.68 -17.95
N TYR A 327 -2.89 -2.11 -17.85
CA TYR A 327 -3.36 -3.02 -16.80
C TYR A 327 -3.11 -2.49 -15.39
N LEU A 328 -3.33 -1.20 -15.19
CA LEU A 328 -3.34 -0.59 -13.86
C LEU A 328 -4.57 -1.11 -13.11
N MET A 329 -4.37 -1.57 -11.89
CA MET A 329 -5.40 -2.13 -11.03
C MET A 329 -5.40 -1.44 -9.67
N ASP A 330 -6.56 -1.43 -9.01
CA ASP A 330 -6.72 -1.15 -7.57
C ASP A 330 -7.63 -2.22 -6.96
N THR A 331 -7.64 -2.34 -5.66
CA THR A 331 -8.55 -3.23 -4.94
C THR A 331 -9.98 -2.70 -5.01
N VAL A 332 -10.94 -3.58 -5.28
CA VAL A 332 -12.36 -3.26 -5.21
C VAL A 332 -12.74 -2.99 -3.76
N GLY A 333 -13.13 -1.76 -3.47
CA GLY A 333 -13.50 -1.35 -2.12
C GLY A 333 -15.00 -1.18 -1.94
N PHE A 334 -15.53 -1.71 -0.83
CA PHE A 334 -16.86 -1.40 -0.33
C PHE A 334 -16.82 -1.33 1.19
N GLY A 335 -17.55 -0.41 1.80
CA GLY A 335 -17.61 -0.27 3.25
C GLY A 335 -19.02 -0.03 3.74
N LEU A 336 -19.40 -0.66 4.84
CA LEU A 336 -20.69 -0.49 5.48
C LEU A 336 -20.51 -0.38 6.99
N SER A 337 -21.25 0.54 7.60
CA SER A 337 -21.25 0.70 9.05
C SER A 337 -22.59 0.29 9.65
N GLY A 338 -22.53 -0.24 10.85
CA GLY A 338 -23.68 -0.62 11.64
C GLY A 338 -23.58 -0.13 13.08
N TYR A 339 -24.70 -0.15 13.75
CA TYR A 339 -24.81 0.13 15.16
C TYR A 339 -25.32 -1.13 15.88
N VAL A 340 -24.65 -1.53 16.94
CA VAL A 340 -24.91 -2.79 17.67
C VAL A 340 -25.33 -2.45 19.11
N PRO A 341 -26.63 -2.50 19.45
CA PRO A 341 -27.13 -2.14 20.79
C PRO A 341 -26.47 -2.91 21.93
N ALA A 342 -26.08 -4.16 21.72
CA ALA A 342 -25.39 -4.97 22.73
C ALA A 342 -24.05 -4.37 23.20
N LEU A 343 -23.51 -3.39 22.50
CA LEU A 343 -22.27 -2.68 22.85
C LEU A 343 -22.54 -1.32 23.53
N GLU A 344 -23.81 -0.91 23.67
CA GLU A 344 -24.17 0.33 24.36
C GLU A 344 -23.83 0.28 25.84
N GLY A 345 -23.31 1.39 26.36
CA GLY A 345 -23.06 1.58 27.77
C GLY A 345 -22.06 0.61 28.39
N MET A 346 -21.35 -0.18 27.59
CA MET A 346 -20.29 -1.05 28.12
C MET A 346 -19.19 -0.22 28.77
N PRO A 347 -18.50 -0.73 29.81
CA PRO A 347 -17.39 -0.04 30.43
C PRO A 347 -16.36 0.41 29.39
N GLN A 348 -16.00 1.69 29.45
CA GLN A 348 -14.95 2.23 28.60
C GLN A 348 -13.59 1.77 29.15
N TYR A 349 -12.81 1.11 28.33
CA TYR A 349 -11.45 0.70 28.62
C TYR A 349 -10.55 1.12 27.46
N ASN A 350 -9.27 1.26 27.70
CA ASN A 350 -8.31 1.41 26.61
C ASN A 350 -8.46 0.24 25.65
N THR A 351 -8.45 0.53 24.37
CA THR A 351 -8.37 -0.51 23.36
C THR A 351 -7.03 -1.23 23.51
N ASP A 352 -7.00 -2.32 24.27
CA ASP A 352 -5.82 -3.14 24.46
C ASP A 352 -5.48 -3.85 23.15
N GLY A 353 -5.00 -3.06 22.18
CA GLY A 353 -4.72 -3.59 20.89
C GLY A 353 -3.85 -2.68 20.03
N ASN A 354 -3.25 -3.25 19.02
CA ASN A 354 -2.60 -2.46 18.01
C ASN A 354 -3.65 -1.68 17.18
N GLY A 355 -3.24 -0.64 16.47
CA GLY A 355 -4.15 0.27 15.75
C GLY A 355 -4.85 -0.34 14.53
N GLY A 356 -5.56 -1.43 14.70
CA GLY A 356 -6.36 -2.09 13.67
C GLY A 356 -7.08 -3.29 14.21
N ALA A 357 -7.89 -3.97 13.40
CA ALA A 357 -8.62 -5.16 13.80
C ALA A 357 -7.69 -6.33 14.15
N HIS A 358 -8.06 -7.12 15.14
CA HIS A 358 -7.38 -8.34 15.54
C HIS A 358 -7.96 -9.59 14.85
N LEU A 359 -9.17 -9.48 14.31
CA LEU A 359 -9.80 -10.50 13.47
C LEU A 359 -10.10 -9.95 12.08
N PHE A 360 -10.26 -10.85 11.11
CA PHE A 360 -10.73 -10.56 9.76
C PHE A 360 -11.39 -11.79 9.16
N MET A 361 -12.07 -11.64 8.03
CA MET A 361 -12.67 -12.74 7.30
C MET A 361 -11.93 -12.91 5.97
N PRO A 362 -11.11 -13.96 5.78
CA PRO A 362 -10.58 -14.33 4.47
C PRO A 362 -11.70 -14.80 3.55
N TRP A 363 -11.45 -14.86 2.26
CA TRP A 363 -12.46 -15.35 1.29
C TRP A 363 -12.89 -16.78 1.60
N TRP A 364 -14.11 -16.95 2.12
CA TRP A 364 -14.64 -18.23 2.59
C TRP A 364 -15.36 -19.03 1.48
N LEU A 365 -15.65 -18.40 0.32
CA LEU A 365 -16.29 -19.03 -0.84
C LEU A 365 -15.28 -19.36 -1.95
N TRP A 366 -14.02 -19.56 -1.60
CA TRP A 366 -12.92 -19.77 -2.54
C TRP A 366 -13.12 -21.00 -3.45
N ASP A 367 -13.83 -22.03 -2.98
CA ASP A 367 -14.19 -23.27 -3.68
C ASP A 367 -15.55 -23.17 -4.42
N LYS A 368 -16.30 -22.10 -4.21
CA LYS A 368 -17.68 -21.90 -4.72
C LYS A 368 -17.77 -20.80 -5.78
N HIS A 369 -16.67 -20.41 -6.38
CA HIS A 369 -16.63 -19.29 -7.34
C HIS A 369 -17.58 -19.49 -8.53
N ASN A 370 -17.84 -20.72 -8.96
CA ASN A 370 -18.77 -21.02 -10.06
C ASN A 370 -20.25 -20.84 -9.69
N THR A 371 -20.57 -20.60 -8.43
CA THR A 371 -21.96 -20.36 -7.96
C THR A 371 -22.29 -18.88 -7.84
N LEU A 372 -21.31 -18.00 -8.06
CA LEU A 372 -21.47 -16.57 -7.97
C LEU A 372 -21.58 -15.94 -9.36
N ASP A 373 -22.21 -14.78 -9.44
CA ASP A 373 -22.37 -14.01 -10.68
C ASP A 373 -21.18 -13.08 -10.96
N PHE A 374 -20.10 -13.19 -10.18
CA PHE A 374 -18.82 -12.53 -10.38
C PHE A 374 -17.67 -13.51 -10.12
N PRO A 375 -16.52 -13.35 -10.81
CA PRO A 375 -15.34 -14.17 -10.59
C PRO A 375 -14.57 -13.70 -9.35
N ARG A 376 -13.76 -14.62 -8.79
CA ARG A 376 -12.80 -14.38 -7.71
C ARG A 376 -13.47 -13.98 -6.40
N GLY A 377 -12.79 -13.20 -5.53
CA GLY A 377 -13.30 -12.98 -4.19
C GLY A 377 -12.86 -11.69 -3.53
N TYR A 378 -13.15 -11.61 -2.25
CA TYR A 378 -12.75 -10.51 -1.39
C TYR A 378 -12.53 -10.99 0.06
N HIS A 379 -11.68 -10.30 0.80
CA HIS A 379 -11.65 -10.43 2.25
C HIS A 379 -12.38 -9.26 2.92
N ILE A 380 -12.69 -9.41 4.21
CA ILE A 380 -13.39 -8.39 4.99
C ILE A 380 -12.52 -7.97 6.18
N GLU A 381 -12.21 -6.68 6.24
CA GLU A 381 -11.55 -6.04 7.38
C GLU A 381 -12.61 -5.48 8.34
N ILE A 382 -12.40 -5.65 9.64
CA ILE A 382 -13.29 -5.17 10.69
C ILE A 382 -12.81 -3.80 11.18
N GLY A 383 -13.73 -2.88 11.40
CA GLY A 383 -13.48 -1.60 12.04
C GLY A 383 -14.52 -1.31 13.12
N GLY A 384 -14.36 -0.20 13.82
CA GLY A 384 -15.28 0.19 14.89
C GLY A 384 -14.78 -0.17 16.30
N GLY A 385 -15.70 -0.26 17.23
CA GLY A 385 -15.38 -0.43 18.65
C GLY A 385 -14.83 0.84 19.29
N TYR A 386 -14.08 0.69 20.37
CA TYR A 386 -13.47 1.81 21.09
C TYR A 386 -12.22 2.30 20.35
N GLY A 387 -12.21 3.57 19.98
CA GLY A 387 -11.07 4.23 19.36
C GLY A 387 -10.91 5.63 19.95
N LEU A 388 -9.77 6.28 19.76
CA LEU A 388 -9.63 7.67 20.16
C LEU A 388 -10.61 8.55 19.36
N PRO A 389 -11.54 9.28 20.04
CA PRO A 389 -12.51 10.11 19.37
C PRO A 389 -11.78 11.29 18.70
N GLY A 390 -11.95 11.41 17.38
CA GLY A 390 -11.50 12.57 16.62
C GLY A 390 -12.57 13.67 16.57
N ILE A 391 -12.18 14.85 16.11
CA ILE A 391 -13.08 16.00 15.96
C ILE A 391 -14.32 15.68 15.11
N GLY A 392 -14.16 14.81 14.09
CA GLY A 392 -15.27 14.38 13.23
C GLY A 392 -16.37 13.64 13.96
N SER A 393 -16.03 12.89 15.02
CA SER A 393 -17.02 12.19 15.87
C SER A 393 -17.91 13.19 16.62
N TYR A 394 -17.32 14.25 17.13
CA TYR A 394 -18.09 15.32 17.81
C TYR A 394 -18.93 16.13 16.83
N HIS A 395 -18.43 16.46 15.66
CA HIS A 395 -19.22 17.14 14.62
C HIS A 395 -20.40 16.29 14.15
N GLY A 396 -20.19 14.99 13.93
CA GLY A 396 -21.27 14.06 13.59
C GLY A 396 -22.34 13.97 14.68
N ALA A 397 -21.92 13.91 15.95
CA ALA A 397 -22.83 13.88 17.08
C ALA A 397 -23.58 15.20 17.25
N ALA A 398 -22.91 16.34 17.08
CA ALA A 398 -23.57 17.67 17.14
C ALA A 398 -24.62 17.84 16.05
N ARG A 399 -24.35 17.39 14.83
CA ARG A 399 -25.34 17.42 13.74
C ARG A 399 -26.56 16.53 14.01
N ARG A 400 -26.34 15.38 14.67
CA ARG A 400 -27.39 14.38 14.91
C ARG A 400 -28.21 14.67 16.16
N TYR A 401 -27.60 15.19 17.23
CA TYR A 401 -28.18 15.31 18.56
C TYR A 401 -28.22 16.75 19.08
N GLY A 402 -27.79 17.75 18.30
CA GLY A 402 -27.65 19.12 18.75
C GLY A 402 -26.47 19.31 19.70
N TYR A 403 -26.61 20.24 20.66
CA TYR A 403 -25.57 20.58 21.64
C TYR A 403 -26.05 20.38 23.08
N GLY A 404 -25.12 20.28 24.01
CA GLY A 404 -25.40 20.27 25.43
C GLY A 404 -25.40 18.90 26.07
N ALA A 405 -26.16 18.72 27.13
CA ALA A 405 -26.14 17.53 27.98
C ALA A 405 -26.61 16.28 27.25
N GLU A 406 -27.65 16.39 26.43
CA GLU A 406 -28.19 15.24 25.67
C GLU A 406 -27.20 14.74 24.63
N MET A 407 -26.55 15.62 23.89
CA MET A 407 -25.47 15.21 22.97
C MET A 407 -24.35 14.46 23.71
N LYS A 408 -23.92 14.99 24.87
CA LYS A 408 -22.86 14.33 25.66
C LYS A 408 -23.28 12.96 26.17
N LYS A 409 -24.55 12.83 26.58
CA LYS A 409 -25.15 11.56 27.00
C LYS A 409 -25.15 10.55 25.85
N LYS A 410 -25.66 10.96 24.69
CA LYS A 410 -25.71 10.08 23.49
C LYS A 410 -24.33 9.67 22.99
N ILE A 411 -23.33 10.54 23.07
CA ILE A 411 -21.94 10.18 22.76
C ILE A 411 -21.44 9.09 23.72
N ARG A 412 -21.69 9.22 25.02
CA ARG A 412 -21.23 8.23 26.00
C ARG A 412 -21.93 6.89 25.84
N GLU A 413 -23.26 6.90 25.66
CA GLU A 413 -24.08 5.69 25.47
C GLU A 413 -23.65 4.92 24.22
N GLY A 414 -23.47 5.64 23.11
CA GLY A 414 -23.13 5.04 21.82
C GLY A 414 -21.64 4.80 21.56
N TYR A 415 -20.76 5.23 22.48
CA TYR A 415 -19.33 5.07 22.29
C TYR A 415 -18.95 3.59 22.30
N GLY A 416 -18.28 3.16 21.23
CA GLY A 416 -17.92 1.74 21.03
C GLY A 416 -19.01 0.87 20.40
N ALA A 417 -20.26 1.35 20.29
CA ALA A 417 -21.36 0.59 19.69
C ALA A 417 -21.40 0.61 18.17
N SER A 418 -20.56 1.41 17.53
CA SER A 418 -20.42 1.42 16.06
C SER A 418 -19.45 0.35 15.60
N ILE A 419 -19.84 -0.39 14.56
CA ILE A 419 -19.00 -1.34 13.85
C ILE A 419 -18.96 -1.00 12.37
N SER A 420 -17.87 -1.33 11.70
CA SER A 420 -17.76 -1.18 10.26
C SER A 420 -17.06 -2.37 9.63
N PHE A 421 -17.43 -2.66 8.40
CA PHE A 421 -16.79 -3.64 7.54
C PHE A 421 -16.24 -2.96 6.30
N ALA A 422 -15.08 -3.38 5.88
CA ALA A 422 -14.44 -2.91 4.65
C ALA A 422 -14.02 -4.12 3.82
N GLY A 423 -14.69 -4.32 2.69
CA GLY A 423 -14.35 -5.33 1.71
C GLY A 423 -13.14 -4.91 0.89
N ARG A 424 -12.29 -5.87 0.59
CA ARG A 424 -11.12 -5.73 -0.28
C ARG A 424 -11.18 -6.81 -1.33
N GLY A 425 -11.64 -6.45 -2.51
CA GLY A 425 -11.92 -7.39 -3.58
C GLY A 425 -10.90 -7.35 -4.70
N GLU A 426 -10.82 -8.44 -5.44
CA GLU A 426 -9.96 -8.55 -6.60
C GLU A 426 -10.55 -7.86 -7.82
N MET A 427 -9.74 -7.03 -8.48
CA MET A 427 -10.05 -6.46 -9.79
C MET A 427 -9.48 -7.34 -10.91
N ILE A 428 -10.27 -7.57 -11.95
CA ILE A 428 -9.79 -8.28 -13.15
C ILE A 428 -8.92 -7.34 -13.99
N PRO A 429 -7.70 -7.76 -14.40
CA PRO A 429 -6.83 -6.96 -15.26
C PRO A 429 -7.55 -6.52 -16.54
N ASN A 430 -7.59 -5.22 -16.79
CA ASN A 430 -8.29 -4.61 -17.93
C ASN A 430 -7.33 -3.67 -18.67
N ILE A 431 -7.20 -3.85 -19.99
CA ILE A 431 -6.34 -3.00 -20.82
C ILE A 431 -6.80 -1.54 -20.89
N HIS A 432 -8.09 -1.29 -20.65
CA HIS A 432 -8.66 0.06 -20.63
C HIS A 432 -8.43 0.80 -19.28
N SER A 433 -7.90 0.11 -18.27
CA SER A 433 -7.42 0.71 -17.03
C SER A 433 -5.90 0.88 -17.13
N TYR A 434 -5.43 2.13 -17.26
CA TYR A 434 -4.04 2.45 -17.51
C TYR A 434 -3.67 3.87 -17.06
N CYS A 435 -2.38 4.16 -17.04
CA CYS A 435 -1.86 5.53 -16.92
C CYS A 435 -0.86 5.81 -18.05
N GLU A 436 -0.78 7.07 -18.43
CA GLU A 436 0.13 7.60 -19.44
C GLU A 436 0.65 8.97 -19.01
N LEU A 437 1.65 9.52 -19.70
CA LEU A 437 2.06 10.90 -19.45
C LEU A 437 1.03 11.87 -20.05
N ASP A 438 0.62 12.86 -19.26
CA ASP A 438 -0.19 13.97 -19.79
C ASP A 438 0.68 14.84 -20.72
N PRO A 439 0.24 15.08 -21.97
CA PRO A 439 1.04 15.85 -22.92
C PRO A 439 1.09 17.34 -22.60
N ASN A 440 0.21 17.85 -21.75
CA ASN A 440 0.02 19.28 -21.54
C ASN A 440 0.34 19.74 -20.11
N VAL A 441 0.50 18.80 -19.16
CA VAL A 441 0.65 19.14 -17.74
C VAL A 441 1.98 18.61 -17.20
N VAL A 442 2.71 19.50 -16.55
CA VAL A 442 3.94 19.16 -15.81
C VAL A 442 3.78 19.53 -14.34
N ASP A 443 4.55 18.88 -13.49
CA ASP A 443 4.64 19.26 -12.07
C ASP A 443 5.54 20.51 -11.88
N LYS A 444 5.65 20.98 -10.64
CA LYS A 444 6.49 22.15 -10.31
C LYS A 444 7.99 21.94 -10.54
N TRP A 445 8.39 20.71 -10.85
CA TRP A 445 9.77 20.33 -11.20
C TRP A 445 9.98 20.24 -12.71
N GLY A 446 8.93 20.50 -13.52
CA GLY A 446 8.96 20.39 -14.96
C GLY A 446 8.89 18.96 -15.48
N ILE A 447 8.47 18.00 -14.67
CA ILE A 447 8.33 16.59 -15.06
C ILE A 447 6.89 16.36 -15.52
N PRO A 448 6.65 15.73 -16.70
CA PRO A 448 5.31 15.35 -17.15
C PRO A 448 4.56 14.53 -16.11
N VAL A 449 3.29 14.86 -15.85
CA VAL A 449 2.47 14.17 -14.87
C VAL A 449 1.75 12.97 -15.48
N LEU A 450 1.20 12.08 -14.62
CA LEU A 450 0.36 10.99 -15.09
C LEU A 450 -1.07 11.46 -15.34
N ARG A 451 -1.65 10.94 -16.42
CA ARG A 451 -3.08 10.92 -16.71
C ARG A 451 -3.60 9.51 -16.49
N PHE A 452 -4.67 9.37 -15.68
CA PHE A 452 -5.28 8.09 -15.34
C PHE A 452 -6.54 7.85 -16.17
N HIS A 453 -6.67 6.63 -16.69
CA HIS A 453 -7.87 6.09 -17.33
C HIS A 453 -8.28 4.86 -16.55
N PHE A 454 -9.44 4.91 -15.88
CA PHE A 454 -9.85 3.84 -15.00
C PHE A 454 -11.37 3.71 -14.91
N LYS A 455 -11.86 2.49 -15.04
CA LYS A 455 -13.29 2.16 -14.88
C LYS A 455 -13.44 0.79 -14.24
N TRP A 456 -14.38 0.69 -13.30
CA TRP A 456 -14.87 -0.60 -12.85
C TRP A 456 -15.70 -1.28 -13.91
N THR A 457 -15.60 -2.61 -14.03
CA THR A 457 -16.46 -3.43 -14.90
C THR A 457 -17.68 -3.94 -14.14
N ASP A 458 -18.58 -4.65 -14.82
CA ASP A 458 -19.73 -5.26 -14.17
C ASP A 458 -19.35 -6.28 -13.09
N TYR A 459 -18.19 -6.91 -13.21
CA TYR A 459 -17.70 -7.87 -12.21
C TYR A 459 -17.43 -7.19 -10.85
N GLU A 460 -16.73 -6.06 -10.86
CA GLU A 460 -16.43 -5.31 -9.64
C GLU A 460 -17.72 -4.75 -9.01
N TRP A 461 -18.70 -4.31 -9.80
CA TRP A 461 -19.99 -3.87 -9.32
C TRP A 461 -20.81 -5.00 -8.67
N LYS A 462 -20.82 -6.20 -9.25
CA LYS A 462 -21.48 -7.37 -8.68
C LYS A 462 -20.82 -7.80 -7.38
N GLN A 463 -19.49 -7.79 -7.35
CA GLN A 463 -18.71 -8.06 -6.14
C GLN A 463 -19.04 -7.07 -5.02
N ALA A 464 -19.13 -5.76 -5.30
CA ALA A 464 -19.50 -4.74 -4.33
C ALA A 464 -20.91 -4.95 -3.77
N ARG A 465 -21.89 -5.34 -4.59
CA ARG A 465 -23.25 -5.67 -4.13
C ARG A 465 -23.28 -6.91 -3.24
N HIS A 466 -22.46 -7.91 -3.55
CA HIS A 466 -22.32 -9.08 -2.69
C HIS A 466 -21.71 -8.70 -1.35
N MET A 467 -20.70 -7.80 -1.31
CA MET A 467 -20.16 -7.25 -0.07
C MET A 467 -21.24 -6.54 0.76
N GLU A 468 -22.06 -5.68 0.14
CA GLU A 468 -23.15 -4.96 0.82
C GLU A 468 -24.14 -5.92 1.48
N LYS A 469 -24.57 -6.95 0.74
CA LYS A 469 -25.47 -8.00 1.25
C LYS A 469 -24.82 -8.72 2.45
N THR A 470 -23.59 -9.21 2.30
CA THR A 470 -22.87 -9.94 3.34
C THR A 470 -22.68 -9.08 4.60
N PHE A 471 -22.29 -7.83 4.46
CA PHE A 471 -22.09 -6.95 5.62
C PHE A 471 -23.40 -6.65 6.34
N THR A 472 -24.49 -6.49 5.60
CA THR A 472 -25.84 -6.33 6.17
C THR A 472 -26.25 -7.58 6.96
N GLU A 473 -26.00 -8.77 6.42
CA GLU A 473 -26.28 -10.04 7.09
C GLU A 473 -25.48 -10.19 8.39
N ILE A 474 -24.18 -9.86 8.39
CA ILE A 474 -23.33 -9.91 9.59
C ILE A 474 -23.84 -8.93 10.66
N ILE A 475 -24.13 -7.66 10.29
CA ILE A 475 -24.65 -6.65 11.21
C ILE A 475 -25.98 -7.11 11.80
N THR A 476 -26.88 -7.66 11.00
CA THR A 476 -28.17 -8.21 11.45
C THR A 476 -28.00 -9.39 12.40
N ALA A 477 -27.09 -10.32 12.08
CA ALA A 477 -26.79 -11.48 12.92
C ALA A 477 -26.18 -11.11 14.28
N MET A 478 -25.54 -9.90 14.37
CA MET A 478 -25.10 -9.31 15.64
C MET A 478 -26.23 -8.67 16.45
N GLY A 479 -27.46 -8.64 15.94
CA GLY A 479 -28.56 -7.88 16.52
C GLY A 479 -28.44 -6.36 16.29
N GLY A 480 -27.64 -5.96 15.31
CA GLY A 480 -27.41 -4.58 14.96
C GLY A 480 -28.33 -4.06 13.85
N ARG A 481 -28.17 -2.78 13.51
CA ARG A 481 -28.82 -2.13 12.37
C ARG A 481 -27.79 -1.40 11.52
N VAL A 482 -27.96 -1.42 10.21
CA VAL A 482 -27.12 -0.67 9.28
C VAL A 482 -27.25 0.84 9.53
N SER A 483 -26.13 1.54 9.62
CA SER A 483 -26.08 2.99 9.81
C SER A 483 -25.95 3.76 8.48
N GLY A 484 -25.62 3.07 7.40
CA GLY A 484 -25.50 3.58 6.03
C GLY A 484 -24.09 3.59 5.46
N LEU A 485 -23.99 4.02 4.22
CA LEU A 485 -22.73 4.20 3.48
C LEU A 485 -22.01 5.47 3.94
N SER A 486 -20.69 5.50 3.80
CA SER A 486 -19.93 6.74 3.94
C SER A 486 -20.33 7.77 2.87
N ALA A 487 -20.01 9.06 3.08
CA ALA A 487 -20.29 10.11 2.10
C ALA A 487 -19.62 9.81 0.76
N ALA A 488 -18.33 9.45 0.76
CA ALA A 488 -17.59 9.12 -0.44
C ALA A 488 -18.20 7.92 -1.20
N GLN A 489 -18.72 6.93 -0.48
CA GLN A 489 -19.39 5.79 -1.13
C GLN A 489 -20.77 6.14 -1.69
N ARG A 490 -21.48 7.06 -1.07
CA ARG A 490 -22.75 7.58 -1.64
C ARG A 490 -22.51 8.31 -2.95
N GLU A 491 -21.48 9.14 -3.00
CA GLU A 491 -21.07 9.84 -4.23
C GLU A 491 -20.63 8.88 -5.34
N ALA A 492 -20.04 7.76 -4.97
CA ALA A 492 -19.56 6.72 -5.89
C ALA A 492 -20.57 5.57 -6.12
N ASN A 493 -21.85 5.77 -5.81
CA ASN A 493 -22.90 4.76 -5.94
C ASN A 493 -22.62 3.43 -5.21
N GLY A 494 -21.87 3.47 -4.11
CA GLY A 494 -21.63 2.32 -3.23
C GLY A 494 -20.27 1.63 -3.40
N ILE A 495 -19.66 1.62 -4.57
CA ILE A 495 -18.28 1.15 -4.78
C ILE A 495 -17.28 2.28 -4.47
N SER A 496 -16.08 1.95 -3.99
CA SER A 496 -15.05 2.97 -3.75
C SER A 496 -14.55 3.59 -5.06
N VAL A 497 -14.28 4.88 -5.05
CA VAL A 497 -13.59 5.54 -6.17
C VAL A 497 -12.23 4.85 -6.39
N PRO A 498 -11.85 4.50 -7.62
CA PRO A 498 -10.56 3.90 -7.91
C PRO A 498 -9.39 4.72 -7.33
N GLY A 499 -8.39 4.05 -6.81
CA GLY A 499 -7.24 4.66 -6.12
C GLY A 499 -7.44 4.91 -4.62
N THR A 500 -8.70 4.94 -4.13
CA THR A 500 -8.98 5.27 -2.71
C THR A 500 -8.66 4.14 -1.74
N ILE A 501 -8.53 2.92 -2.22
CA ILE A 501 -8.07 1.80 -1.39
C ILE A 501 -6.54 1.81 -1.25
N ILE A 502 -5.85 2.54 -2.14
CA ILE A 502 -4.40 2.78 -2.04
C ILE A 502 -3.60 1.48 -2.29
N HIS A 503 -4.14 0.59 -3.10
CA HIS A 503 -3.54 -0.68 -3.48
C HIS A 503 -3.20 -0.74 -4.97
N GLU A 504 -2.81 0.39 -5.57
CA GLU A 504 -2.48 0.48 -6.99
C GLU A 504 -1.33 -0.46 -7.33
N VAL A 505 -1.56 -1.32 -8.31
CA VAL A 505 -0.60 -2.29 -8.84
C VAL A 505 -0.74 -2.40 -10.36
N GLY A 506 0.24 -3.01 -11.01
CA GLY A 506 0.29 -3.08 -12.47
C GLY A 506 0.96 -1.86 -13.09
N GLY A 507 0.93 -1.76 -14.42
CA GLY A 507 1.61 -0.71 -15.19
C GLY A 507 2.97 -1.13 -15.75
N ALA A 508 3.69 -2.06 -15.11
CA ALA A 508 4.91 -2.68 -15.64
C ALA A 508 4.91 -4.18 -15.36
N ARG A 509 3.82 -4.86 -15.69
CA ARG A 509 3.59 -6.23 -15.24
C ARG A 509 4.64 -7.24 -15.69
N MET A 510 4.88 -8.25 -14.86
CA MET A 510 5.68 -9.42 -15.20
C MET A 510 4.98 -10.32 -16.22
N GLY A 511 5.77 -11.13 -16.92
CA GLY A 511 5.32 -12.18 -17.82
C GLY A 511 6.46 -12.99 -18.36
N THR A 512 6.16 -13.91 -19.26
CA THR A 512 7.13 -14.87 -19.81
C THR A 512 7.81 -14.40 -21.09
N SER A 513 7.38 -13.28 -21.67
CA SER A 513 7.88 -12.81 -22.96
C SER A 513 7.88 -11.28 -23.06
N ALA A 514 8.93 -10.72 -23.65
CA ALA A 514 9.04 -9.30 -23.97
C ALA A 514 7.91 -8.78 -24.90
N LYS A 515 7.24 -9.67 -25.64
CA LYS A 515 6.15 -9.30 -26.54
C LYS A 515 4.85 -8.98 -25.80
N ASN A 516 4.67 -9.54 -24.61
CA ASN A 516 3.41 -9.44 -23.86
C ASN A 516 3.56 -9.00 -22.40
N SER A 517 4.74 -8.53 -22.01
CA SER A 517 5.02 -8.02 -20.67
C SER A 517 6.22 -7.09 -20.65
N VAL A 518 6.36 -6.32 -19.59
CA VAL A 518 7.48 -5.40 -19.38
C VAL A 518 8.64 -6.09 -18.67
N LEU A 519 8.31 -6.91 -17.66
CA LEU A 519 9.28 -7.57 -16.77
C LEU A 519 9.19 -9.08 -16.89
N ASN A 520 10.31 -9.75 -16.61
CA ASN A 520 10.38 -11.20 -16.42
C ASN A 520 9.97 -11.59 -14.98
N GLY A 521 9.97 -12.89 -14.68
CA GLY A 521 9.58 -13.42 -13.36
C GLY A 521 10.48 -13.00 -12.18
N TYR A 522 11.61 -12.32 -12.43
CA TYR A 522 12.51 -11.76 -11.41
C TYR A 522 12.38 -10.24 -11.27
N CYS A 523 11.28 -9.65 -11.72
CA CYS A 523 11.10 -8.18 -11.74
C CYS A 523 12.15 -7.43 -12.59
N GLN A 524 12.89 -8.12 -13.45
CA GLN A 524 13.90 -7.56 -14.35
C GLN A 524 13.26 -7.19 -15.68
N ALA A 525 13.60 -6.04 -16.23
CA ALA A 525 13.13 -5.64 -17.56
C ALA A 525 13.61 -6.63 -18.64
N HIS A 526 12.70 -7.07 -19.52
CA HIS A 526 13.06 -7.95 -20.63
C HIS A 526 14.10 -7.32 -21.56
N GLU A 527 13.97 -6.02 -21.80
CA GLU A 527 14.80 -5.29 -22.77
C GLU A 527 16.11 -4.78 -22.17
N MET A 528 16.25 -4.80 -20.84
CA MET A 528 17.42 -4.22 -20.16
C MET A 528 17.78 -5.01 -18.90
N LYS A 529 18.86 -5.79 -18.98
CA LYS A 529 19.25 -6.72 -17.92
C LYS A 529 19.62 -6.06 -16.59
N ASN A 530 20.03 -4.81 -16.59
CA ASN A 530 20.42 -4.07 -15.39
C ASN A 530 19.35 -3.05 -14.91
N LEU A 531 18.07 -3.26 -15.31
CA LEU A 531 16.92 -2.50 -14.85
C LEU A 531 15.91 -3.44 -14.18
N PHE A 532 15.50 -3.10 -12.96
CA PHE A 532 14.52 -3.84 -12.16
C PHE A 532 13.40 -2.92 -11.69
N VAL A 533 12.17 -3.47 -11.55
CA VAL A 533 11.04 -2.77 -10.95
C VAL A 533 10.45 -3.66 -9.86
N VAL A 534 10.68 -3.32 -8.59
CA VAL A 534 10.42 -4.21 -7.44
C VAL A 534 9.30 -3.71 -6.53
N ASP A 535 8.40 -2.91 -7.06
CA ASP A 535 7.18 -2.46 -6.37
C ASP A 535 5.91 -3.04 -7.00
N GLY A 536 4.75 -2.49 -6.66
CA GLY A 536 3.47 -2.94 -7.18
C GLY A 536 3.30 -2.83 -8.70
N ALA A 537 4.17 -2.08 -9.41
CA ALA A 537 4.13 -2.02 -10.87
C ALA A 537 4.34 -3.38 -11.53
N SER A 538 5.10 -4.26 -10.90
CA SER A 538 5.43 -5.59 -11.40
C SER A 538 4.27 -6.60 -11.37
N PHE A 539 3.19 -6.30 -10.68
CA PHE A 539 2.08 -7.22 -10.45
C PHE A 539 1.32 -7.57 -11.73
N VAL A 540 0.88 -8.82 -11.80
CA VAL A 540 0.14 -9.40 -12.93
C VAL A 540 -1.37 -9.39 -12.69
N SER A 541 -1.77 -9.56 -11.44
CA SER A 541 -3.15 -9.45 -10.94
C SER A 541 -3.12 -8.77 -9.57
N ASN A 542 -4.28 -8.34 -9.08
CA ASN A 542 -4.44 -7.75 -7.76
C ASN A 542 -5.44 -8.58 -6.92
N PRO A 543 -5.01 -9.72 -6.36
CA PRO A 543 -5.87 -10.54 -5.52
C PRO A 543 -6.48 -9.75 -4.36
N ASP A 544 -7.45 -10.36 -3.69
CA ASP A 544 -8.12 -9.82 -2.51
C ASP A 544 -7.21 -9.62 -1.28
N LYS A 545 -5.89 -9.58 -1.46
CA LYS A 545 -4.89 -9.41 -0.40
C LYS A 545 -4.20 -8.06 -0.49
N ASN A 546 -3.88 -7.47 0.66
CA ASN A 546 -3.10 -6.25 0.70
C ASN A 546 -1.70 -6.49 0.10
N PRO A 547 -1.21 -5.66 -0.83
CA PRO A 547 -0.06 -6.01 -1.67
C PRO A 547 1.30 -5.93 -0.97
N THR A 548 1.40 -5.29 0.20
CA THR A 548 2.69 -4.90 0.81
C THR A 548 3.61 -6.09 1.10
N LEU A 549 3.09 -7.20 1.67
CA LEU A 549 3.90 -8.38 1.97
C LEU A 549 4.44 -9.02 0.68
N THR A 550 3.62 -9.09 -0.36
CA THR A 550 4.03 -9.62 -1.67
C THR A 550 5.08 -8.73 -2.34
N ILE A 551 4.97 -7.39 -2.23
CA ILE A 551 6.01 -6.47 -2.68
C ILE A 551 7.34 -6.75 -1.95
N ASN A 552 7.32 -6.93 -0.63
CA ASN A 552 8.53 -7.26 0.14
C ASN A 552 9.15 -8.58 -0.34
N ALA A 553 8.34 -9.63 -0.52
CA ALA A 553 8.79 -10.95 -0.96
C ALA A 553 9.37 -10.93 -2.39
N LEU A 554 8.70 -10.27 -3.33
CA LEU A 554 9.17 -10.11 -4.71
C LEU A 554 10.46 -9.30 -4.78
N SER A 555 10.55 -8.19 -4.04
CA SER A 555 11.75 -7.37 -3.97
C SER A 555 12.92 -8.18 -3.38
N TRP A 556 12.69 -8.96 -2.33
CA TRP A 556 13.72 -9.83 -1.76
C TRP A 556 14.24 -10.85 -2.77
N ARG A 557 13.31 -11.55 -3.45
CA ARG A 557 13.63 -12.53 -4.47
C ARG A 557 14.40 -11.91 -5.64
N ALA A 558 13.96 -10.75 -6.12
CA ALA A 558 14.64 -10.03 -7.20
C ALA A 558 16.07 -9.60 -6.81
N CYS A 559 16.26 -9.12 -5.57
CA CYS A 559 17.58 -8.70 -5.09
C CYS A 559 18.52 -9.88 -4.79
N ASP A 560 18.00 -11.03 -4.34
CA ASP A 560 18.80 -12.24 -4.23
C ASP A 560 19.29 -12.71 -5.62
N TYR A 561 18.41 -12.76 -6.62
CA TYR A 561 18.74 -13.05 -8.00
C TYR A 561 19.76 -12.04 -8.57
N LEU A 562 19.49 -10.74 -8.43
CA LEU A 562 20.39 -9.69 -8.92
C LEU A 562 21.80 -9.84 -8.37
N ALA A 563 21.95 -10.06 -7.07
CA ALA A 563 23.26 -10.16 -6.45
C ALA A 563 24.06 -11.38 -6.97
N GLU A 564 23.38 -12.49 -7.26
CA GLU A 564 24.03 -13.66 -7.86
C GLU A 564 24.41 -13.40 -9.34
N GLU A 565 23.56 -12.73 -10.10
CA GLU A 565 23.87 -12.40 -11.50
C GLU A 565 25.00 -11.35 -11.62
N MET A 566 25.08 -10.41 -10.68
CA MET A 566 26.22 -9.48 -10.61
C MET A 566 27.54 -10.19 -10.32
N LYS A 567 27.56 -11.21 -9.42
CA LYS A 567 28.78 -12.02 -9.16
C LYS A 567 29.23 -12.79 -10.40
N LYS A 568 28.28 -13.24 -11.21
CA LYS A 568 28.56 -13.96 -12.47
C LYS A 568 28.94 -13.02 -13.63
N GLY A 569 28.79 -11.69 -13.45
CA GLY A 569 29.02 -10.70 -14.51
C GLY A 569 27.93 -10.65 -15.60
N ASN A 570 26.75 -11.16 -15.32
CA ASN A 570 25.62 -11.19 -16.26
C ASN A 570 24.81 -9.88 -16.28
N VAL A 571 25.03 -9.02 -15.28
CA VAL A 571 24.34 -7.73 -15.10
C VAL A 571 25.35 -6.60 -14.86
#